data_ddbafd66ad8fd2a752b7efe21b5b2232
#
_entry.id   ddbafd66ad8fd2a752b7efe21b5b2232
#
_cell.length_a   1.000
_cell.length_b   1.000
_cell.length_c   1.000
_cell.angle_alpha   90.00
_cell.angle_beta   90.00
_cell.angle_gamma   90.00
#
_symmetry.space_group_name_H-M   'P 1'
#
loop_
_entity.id
_entity.type
_entity.pdbx_description
1 polymer ?
#
loop_
_entity_poly.entity_id
_entity_poly.type
_entity_poly.pdbx_seq_one_letter_code
_entity_poly.pdbx_strand_id
1 'polypeptide(L)'
;MGLGATIALLCDVVVAGRSTVFADTHVKMGIGAGDGGQVIWPLLMGVNRAKWFLMTGERVSGEQLLEMGLVNFLVEDNEILDKALACADQLAAGPAQAISASKVPINHYIRMISNLVLPLSLSLEGETMRSPDAVEAQRAFVEKRPPTFGMR
;
A
#
# COMPACT_ATOMS: atom_id res chain seq x y z
N MET A 1 -5.00 2.20 5.31
CA MET A 1 -3.98 1.69 6.25
C MET A 1 -3.82 0.20 6.03
N GLY A 2 -2.59 -0.35 6.11
CA GLY A 2 -2.31 -1.77 5.89
C GLY A 2 -2.86 -2.29 4.57
N LEU A 3 -3.52 -3.44 4.58
CA LEU A 3 -4.12 -4.07 3.39
C LEU A 3 -5.01 -3.11 2.58
N GLY A 4 -5.76 -2.21 3.22
CA GLY A 4 -6.59 -1.25 2.50
C GLY A 4 -5.77 -0.26 1.65
N ALA A 5 -4.58 0.15 2.10
CA ALA A 5 -3.67 0.95 1.29
C ALA A 5 -3.09 0.12 0.13
N THR A 6 -2.70 -1.12 0.39
CA THR A 6 -2.20 -2.06 -0.62
C THR A 6 -3.22 -2.27 -1.75
N ILE A 7 -4.49 -2.52 -1.41
CA ILE A 7 -5.57 -2.71 -2.39
C ILE A 7 -5.77 -1.45 -3.24
N ALA A 8 -5.79 -0.26 -2.60
CA ALA A 8 -5.94 1.00 -3.33
C ALA A 8 -4.78 1.21 -4.32
N LEU A 9 -3.54 0.94 -3.91
CA LEU A 9 -2.34 1.09 -4.75
C LEU A 9 -2.24 0.07 -5.89
N LEU A 10 -2.98 -1.03 -5.82
CA LEU A 10 -3.07 -2.02 -6.91
C LEU A 10 -4.14 -1.66 -7.95
N CYS A 11 -4.92 -0.61 -7.74
CA CYS A 11 -5.84 -0.08 -8.75
C CYS A 11 -5.09 0.63 -9.87
N ASP A 12 -5.70 0.69 -11.08
CA ASP A 12 -5.07 1.33 -12.24
C ASP A 12 -4.95 2.85 -12.10
N VAL A 13 -5.91 3.49 -11.44
CA VAL A 13 -5.94 4.92 -11.16
C VAL A 13 -6.35 5.13 -9.71
N VAL A 14 -5.57 5.92 -9.00
CA VAL A 14 -5.82 6.24 -7.59
C VAL A 14 -5.99 7.75 -7.45
N VAL A 15 -7.14 8.15 -6.90
CA VAL A 15 -7.46 9.55 -6.56
C VAL A 15 -7.50 9.67 -5.04
N ALA A 16 -6.75 10.61 -4.50
CA ALA A 16 -6.72 10.89 -3.07
C ALA A 16 -7.25 12.30 -2.77
N GLY A 17 -7.86 12.46 -1.61
CA GLY A 17 -8.19 13.75 -1.04
C GLY A 17 -7.03 14.31 -0.21
N ARG A 18 -7.06 15.61 0.09
CA ARG A 18 -6.00 16.26 0.89
C ARG A 18 -5.89 15.67 2.29
N SER A 19 -6.99 15.23 2.90
CA SER A 19 -6.98 14.59 4.22
C SER A 19 -6.55 13.12 4.18
N THR A 20 -6.33 12.55 2.99
CA THR A 20 -5.95 11.14 2.84
C THR A 20 -4.60 10.87 3.50
N VAL A 21 -4.56 9.80 4.27
CA VAL A 21 -3.32 9.30 4.88
C VAL A 21 -3.18 7.82 4.60
N PHE A 22 -2.06 7.44 4.01
CA PHE A 22 -1.67 6.03 3.88
C PHE A 22 -0.60 5.69 4.91
N ALA A 23 -0.61 4.45 5.35
CA ALA A 23 0.50 3.83 6.07
C ALA A 23 0.38 2.32 5.96
N ASP A 24 1.51 1.65 5.93
CA ASP A 24 1.58 0.23 6.22
C ASP A 24 1.95 0.05 7.69
N THR A 25 0.99 -0.32 8.50
CA THR A 25 1.13 -0.35 9.95
C THR A 25 1.44 -1.73 10.53
N HIS A 26 1.70 -2.74 9.69
CA HIS A 26 2.00 -4.10 10.14
C HIS A 26 3.17 -4.14 11.14
N VAL A 27 4.26 -3.40 10.86
CA VAL A 27 5.43 -3.34 11.74
C VAL A 27 5.10 -2.82 13.14
N LYS A 28 4.12 -1.93 13.28
CA LYS A 28 3.67 -1.43 14.60
C LYS A 28 2.92 -2.48 15.41
N MET A 29 2.45 -3.52 14.73
CA MET A 29 1.84 -4.70 15.34
C MET A 29 2.83 -5.87 15.49
N GLY A 30 4.14 -5.61 15.29
CA GLY A 30 5.17 -6.64 15.34
C GLY A 30 5.10 -7.64 14.18
N ILE A 31 4.46 -7.28 13.06
CA ILE A 31 4.18 -8.15 11.92
C ILE A 31 4.85 -7.56 10.67
N GLY A 32 5.38 -8.42 9.79
CA GLY A 32 5.87 -8.01 8.48
C GLY A 32 4.72 -7.66 7.53
N ALA A 33 4.95 -6.72 6.60
CA ALA A 33 3.96 -6.25 5.64
C ALA A 33 3.81 -7.20 4.46
N GLY A 34 3.43 -8.47 4.70
CA GLY A 34 3.48 -9.56 3.72
C GLY A 34 2.32 -9.63 2.75
N ASP A 35 1.23 -8.92 3.00
CA ASP A 35 -0.05 -8.97 2.26
C ASP A 35 -0.06 -8.21 0.91
N GLY A 36 1.13 -7.91 0.37
CA GLY A 36 1.31 -7.23 -0.92
C GLY A 36 1.95 -5.84 -0.82
N GLY A 37 2.08 -5.26 0.37
CA GLY A 37 2.77 -3.98 0.57
C GLY A 37 4.21 -4.04 0.05
N GLN A 38 4.93 -5.11 0.33
CA GLN A 38 6.31 -5.34 -0.14
C GLN A 38 6.42 -5.51 -1.68
N VAL A 39 5.31 -5.71 -2.37
CA VAL A 39 5.24 -5.75 -3.85
C VAL A 39 4.99 -4.35 -4.41
N ILE A 40 3.88 -3.71 -4.00
CA ILE A 40 3.40 -2.53 -4.70
C ILE A 40 4.11 -1.24 -4.29
N TRP A 41 4.46 -1.05 -3.03
CA TRP A 41 5.13 0.19 -2.60
C TRP A 41 6.48 0.39 -3.30
N PRO A 42 7.39 -0.62 -3.40
CA PRO A 42 8.65 -0.45 -4.11
C PRO A 42 8.50 -0.14 -5.59
N LEU A 43 7.46 -0.68 -6.23
CA LEU A 43 7.18 -0.43 -7.64
C LEU A 43 6.76 1.02 -7.91
N LEU A 44 6.04 1.64 -6.98
CA LEU A 44 5.52 3.00 -7.14
C LEU A 44 6.50 4.07 -6.67
N MET A 45 7.09 3.92 -5.46
CA MET A 45 7.91 4.97 -4.84
C MET A 45 9.42 4.69 -4.83
N GLY A 46 9.83 3.55 -5.34
CA GLY A 46 11.22 3.09 -5.31
C GLY A 46 11.60 2.36 -4.03
N VAL A 47 12.61 1.48 -4.15
CA VAL A 47 12.96 0.49 -3.11
C VAL A 47 13.34 1.13 -1.78
N ASN A 48 14.15 2.20 -1.79
CA ASN A 48 14.66 2.78 -0.55
C ASN A 48 13.56 3.48 0.26
N ARG A 49 12.68 4.23 -0.39
CA ARG A 49 11.53 4.86 0.27
C ARG A 49 10.56 3.80 0.81
N ALA A 50 10.25 2.79 0.00
CA ALA A 50 9.38 1.71 0.42
C ALA A 50 9.92 0.98 1.67
N LYS A 51 11.22 0.65 1.70
CA LYS A 51 11.85 0.07 2.90
C LYS A 51 11.65 0.94 4.13
N TRP A 52 11.87 2.24 4.02
CA TRP A 52 11.67 3.15 5.15
C TRP A 52 10.25 3.07 5.69
N PHE A 53 9.25 3.30 4.84
CA PHE A 53 7.85 3.33 5.26
C PHE A 53 7.34 1.96 5.75
N LEU A 54 7.73 0.86 5.10
CA LEU A 54 7.33 -0.48 5.52
C LEU A 54 8.01 -0.94 6.82
N MET A 55 9.25 -0.50 7.09
CA MET A 55 9.98 -0.82 8.32
C MET A 55 9.61 0.08 9.50
N THR A 56 9.11 1.29 9.25
CA THR A 56 8.76 2.24 10.33
C THR A 56 7.25 2.32 10.57
N GLY A 57 6.44 1.99 9.58
CA GLY A 57 5.00 2.20 9.63
C GLY A 57 4.61 3.68 9.71
N GLU A 58 5.46 4.57 9.20
CA GLU A 58 5.17 6.01 9.16
C GLU A 58 4.01 6.32 8.23
N ARG A 59 3.34 7.41 8.53
CA ARG A 59 2.21 7.91 7.75
C ARG A 59 2.70 8.74 6.58
N VAL A 60 2.01 8.60 5.45
CA VAL A 60 2.24 9.38 4.22
C VAL A 60 1.01 10.26 4.00
N SER A 61 1.17 11.57 3.97
CA SER A 61 0.09 12.52 3.72
C SER A 61 -0.36 12.52 2.25
N GLY A 62 -1.52 13.11 1.95
CA GLY A 62 -2.02 13.24 0.58
C GLY A 62 -1.02 13.89 -0.37
N GLU A 63 -0.36 14.98 0.07
CA GLU A 63 0.68 15.67 -0.72
C GLU A 63 1.88 14.75 -0.98
N GLN A 64 2.34 14.04 0.03
CA GLN A 64 3.45 13.09 -0.09
C GLN A 64 3.08 11.91 -1.00
N LEU A 65 1.82 11.44 -0.94
CA LEU A 65 1.33 10.37 -1.84
C LEU A 65 1.48 10.77 -3.31
N LEU A 66 1.11 12.01 -3.65
CA LEU A 66 1.26 12.54 -5.01
C LEU A 66 2.74 12.74 -5.37
N GLU A 67 3.52 13.38 -4.49
CA GLU A 67 4.95 13.64 -4.72
C GLU A 67 5.76 12.36 -4.95
N MET A 68 5.43 11.29 -4.22
CA MET A 68 6.12 10.01 -4.32
C MET A 68 5.57 9.09 -5.43
N GLY A 69 4.53 9.51 -6.16
CA GLY A 69 3.93 8.73 -7.24
C GLY A 69 3.06 7.56 -6.78
N LEU A 70 2.56 7.60 -5.55
CA LEU A 70 1.64 6.58 -5.01
C LEU A 70 0.21 6.77 -5.47
N VAL A 71 -0.18 8.01 -5.81
CA VAL A 71 -1.49 8.34 -6.37
C VAL A 71 -1.36 9.16 -7.64
N ASN A 72 -2.35 9.05 -8.53
CA ASN A 72 -2.36 9.77 -9.80
C ASN A 72 -2.83 11.22 -9.63
N PHE A 73 -3.76 11.44 -8.71
CA PHE A 73 -4.38 12.74 -8.50
C PHE A 73 -4.61 13.02 -7.01
N LEU A 74 -4.38 14.26 -6.62
CA LEU A 74 -4.75 14.81 -5.33
C LEU A 74 -5.76 15.94 -5.56
N VAL A 75 -6.92 15.85 -4.91
CA VAL A 75 -8.03 16.80 -5.04
C VAL A 75 -8.56 17.17 -3.66
N GLU A 76 -9.50 18.12 -3.59
CA GLU A 76 -10.22 18.36 -2.34
C GLU A 76 -11.08 17.14 -1.95
N ASP A 77 -11.28 16.91 -0.66
CA ASP A 77 -11.91 15.67 -0.18
C ASP A 77 -13.31 15.42 -0.74
N ASN A 78 -14.06 16.48 -1.01
CA ASN A 78 -15.39 16.41 -1.60
C ASN A 78 -15.39 16.18 -3.12
N GLU A 79 -14.23 16.24 -3.78
CA GLU A 79 -14.08 16.08 -5.24
C GLU A 79 -13.56 14.69 -5.65
N ILE A 80 -13.24 13.81 -4.69
CA ILE A 80 -12.61 12.50 -4.94
C ILE A 80 -13.45 11.66 -5.91
N LEU A 81 -14.75 11.54 -5.64
CA LEU A 81 -15.63 10.71 -6.45
C LEU A 81 -15.81 11.27 -7.86
N ASP A 82 -16.03 12.56 -7.98
CA ASP A 82 -16.22 13.23 -9.28
C ASP A 82 -14.96 13.09 -10.14
N LYS A 83 -13.77 13.27 -9.54
CA LYS A 83 -12.49 13.07 -10.24
C LYS A 83 -12.30 11.62 -10.67
N ALA A 84 -12.63 10.67 -9.81
CA ALA A 84 -12.51 9.23 -10.13
C ALA A 84 -13.46 8.84 -11.27
N LEU A 85 -14.70 9.32 -11.24
CA LEU A 85 -15.69 9.10 -12.33
C LEU A 85 -15.23 9.74 -13.64
N ALA A 86 -14.72 10.97 -13.61
CA ALA A 86 -14.19 11.62 -14.80
C ALA A 86 -13.01 10.84 -15.43
N CYS A 87 -12.15 10.23 -14.62
CA CYS A 87 -11.09 9.35 -15.11
C CYS A 87 -11.67 8.09 -15.76
N ALA A 88 -12.66 7.49 -15.14
CA ALA A 88 -13.34 6.31 -15.69
C ALA A 88 -14.05 6.61 -17.00
N ASP A 89 -14.77 7.73 -17.10
CA ASP A 89 -15.45 8.18 -18.31
C ASP A 89 -14.46 8.48 -19.46
N GLN A 90 -13.33 9.10 -19.13
CA GLN A 90 -12.25 9.31 -20.11
C GLN A 90 -11.74 7.99 -20.69
N LEU A 91 -11.52 6.98 -19.86
CA LEU A 91 -11.09 5.67 -20.31
C LEU A 91 -12.19 4.93 -21.09
N ALA A 92 -13.43 5.04 -20.63
CA ALA A 92 -14.59 4.41 -21.30
C ALA A 92 -14.87 5.01 -22.69
N ALA A 93 -14.63 6.30 -22.88
CA ALA A 93 -14.76 6.97 -24.19
C ALA A 93 -13.58 6.69 -25.13
N GLY A 94 -12.49 6.11 -24.63
CA GLY A 94 -11.28 5.85 -25.41
C GLY A 94 -11.31 4.56 -26.23
N PRO A 95 -10.26 4.29 -27.02
CA PRO A 95 -10.14 3.09 -27.84
C PRO A 95 -9.88 1.86 -26.96
N ALA A 96 -10.92 1.14 -26.57
CA ALA A 96 -10.88 0.07 -25.58
C ALA A 96 -9.79 -1.00 -25.84
N GLN A 97 -9.59 -1.38 -27.12
CA GLN A 97 -8.55 -2.37 -27.45
C GLN A 97 -7.14 -1.83 -27.19
N ALA A 98 -6.86 -0.57 -27.54
CA ALA A 98 -5.56 0.06 -27.31
C ALA A 98 -5.29 0.28 -25.81
N ILE A 99 -6.32 0.69 -25.05
CA ILE A 99 -6.26 0.84 -23.59
C ILE A 99 -5.94 -0.51 -22.94
N SER A 100 -6.66 -1.57 -23.33
CA SER A 100 -6.41 -2.92 -22.84
C SER A 100 -4.99 -3.42 -23.21
N ALA A 101 -4.56 -3.21 -24.43
CA ALA A 101 -3.22 -3.57 -24.89
C ALA A 101 -2.10 -2.82 -24.15
N SER A 102 -2.38 -1.61 -23.68
CA SER A 102 -1.45 -0.83 -22.85
C SER A 102 -1.42 -1.31 -21.39
N LYS A 103 -2.57 -1.71 -20.81
CA LYS A 103 -2.70 -2.16 -19.43
C LYS A 103 -2.16 -3.58 -19.22
N VAL A 104 -2.49 -4.51 -20.11
CA VAL A 104 -2.21 -5.95 -19.92
C VAL A 104 -0.73 -6.26 -19.71
N PRO A 105 0.23 -5.71 -20.50
CA PRO A 105 1.65 -5.94 -20.26
C PRO A 105 2.15 -5.40 -18.93
N ILE A 106 1.63 -4.24 -18.47
CA ILE A 106 1.98 -3.66 -17.18
C ILE A 106 1.49 -4.57 -16.05
N ASN A 107 0.26 -5.07 -16.14
CA ASN A 107 -0.27 -6.02 -15.17
C ASN A 107 0.52 -7.35 -15.17
N HIS A 108 1.04 -7.76 -16.32
CA HIS A 108 1.93 -8.94 -16.39
C HIS A 108 3.25 -8.68 -15.65
N TYR A 109 3.82 -7.48 -15.77
CA TYR A 109 5.02 -7.08 -15.03
C TYR A 109 4.76 -7.11 -13.51
N ILE A 110 3.65 -6.51 -13.05
CA ILE A 110 3.27 -6.54 -11.62
C ILE A 110 3.11 -7.99 -11.14
N ARG A 111 2.46 -8.84 -11.93
CA ARG A 111 2.29 -10.27 -11.60
C ARG A 111 3.62 -11.02 -11.51
N MET A 112 4.56 -10.73 -12.40
CA MET A 112 5.89 -11.34 -12.36
C MET A 112 6.61 -11.00 -11.05
N ILE A 113 6.60 -9.73 -10.64
CA ILE A 113 7.19 -9.30 -9.35
C ILE A 113 6.43 -9.91 -8.17
N SER A 114 5.10 -9.96 -8.21
CA SER A 114 4.29 -10.62 -7.20
C SER A 114 4.70 -12.08 -7.01
N ASN A 115 4.85 -12.84 -8.10
CA ASN A 115 5.23 -14.25 -8.03
C ASN A 115 6.62 -14.47 -7.41
N LEU A 116 7.54 -13.51 -7.57
CA LEU A 116 8.87 -13.58 -6.97
C LEU A 116 8.88 -13.18 -5.49
N VAL A 117 8.10 -12.18 -5.10
CA VAL A 117 8.19 -11.55 -3.77
C VAL A 117 7.16 -12.10 -2.80
N LEU A 118 5.91 -12.27 -3.25
CA LEU A 118 4.78 -12.55 -2.36
C LEU A 118 4.89 -13.87 -1.58
N PRO A 119 5.41 -15.00 -2.13
CA PRO A 119 5.55 -16.23 -1.35
C PRO A 119 6.48 -16.06 -0.14
N LEU A 120 7.61 -15.36 -0.30
CA LEU A 120 8.52 -15.05 0.80
C LEU A 120 7.87 -14.06 1.79
N SER A 121 7.20 -13.02 1.26
CA SER A 121 6.50 -12.03 2.06
C SER A 121 5.48 -12.66 3.01
N LEU A 122 4.60 -13.51 2.48
CA LEU A 122 3.57 -14.21 3.26
C LEU A 122 4.16 -15.18 4.29
N SER A 123 5.26 -15.87 3.93
CA SER A 123 5.95 -16.76 4.85
C SER A 123 6.50 -16.00 6.07
N LEU A 124 7.20 -14.89 5.81
CA LEU A 124 7.77 -14.03 6.87
C LEU A 124 6.70 -13.31 7.69
N GLU A 125 5.61 -12.88 7.06
CA GLU A 125 4.45 -12.36 7.78
C GLU A 125 3.89 -13.41 8.75
N GLY A 126 3.66 -14.64 8.26
CA GLY A 126 3.17 -15.75 9.07
C GLY A 126 4.12 -16.14 10.23
N GLU A 127 5.43 -16.02 10.05
CA GLU A 127 6.41 -16.18 11.13
C GLU A 127 6.27 -15.08 12.18
N THR A 128 6.27 -13.81 11.72
CA THR A 128 6.21 -12.65 12.62
C THR A 128 4.88 -12.56 13.37
N MET A 129 3.76 -13.01 12.80
CA MET A 129 2.48 -13.11 13.52
C MET A 129 2.54 -13.98 14.78
N ARG A 130 3.48 -14.92 14.87
CA ARG A 130 3.69 -15.79 16.02
C ARG A 130 4.83 -15.34 16.92
N SER A 131 5.45 -14.21 16.63
CA SER A 131 6.58 -13.69 17.39
C SER A 131 6.15 -13.13 18.76
N PRO A 132 7.05 -13.07 19.74
CA PRO A 132 6.81 -12.37 21.01
C PRO A 132 6.41 -10.92 20.83
N ASP A 133 6.98 -10.23 19.83
CA ASP A 133 6.67 -8.83 19.51
C ASP A 133 5.23 -8.65 19.02
N ALA A 134 4.70 -9.58 18.21
CA ALA A 134 3.30 -9.54 17.79
C ALA A 134 2.34 -9.76 18.97
N VAL A 135 2.67 -10.68 19.89
CA VAL A 135 1.88 -10.92 21.11
C VAL A 135 1.90 -9.68 22.02
N GLU A 136 3.06 -9.06 22.17
CA GLU A 136 3.20 -7.82 22.96
C GLU A 136 2.40 -6.67 22.32
N ALA A 137 2.49 -6.48 21.00
CA ALA A 137 1.76 -5.44 20.30
C ALA A 137 0.24 -5.59 20.46
N GLN A 138 -0.28 -6.83 20.34
CA GLN A 138 -1.70 -7.10 20.55
C GLN A 138 -2.13 -6.79 22.00
N ARG A 139 -1.34 -7.21 22.99
CA ARG A 139 -1.59 -6.89 24.40
C ARG A 139 -1.59 -5.38 24.64
N ALA A 140 -0.55 -4.70 24.18
CA ALA A 140 -0.40 -3.25 24.31
C ALA A 140 -1.57 -2.48 23.68
N PHE A 141 -2.06 -2.96 22.52
CA PHE A 141 -3.23 -2.39 21.86
C PHE A 141 -4.49 -2.49 22.71
N VAL A 142 -4.77 -3.66 23.29
CA VAL A 142 -5.93 -3.88 24.17
C VAL A 142 -5.81 -3.04 25.46
N GLU A 143 -4.61 -2.96 26.01
CA GLU A 143 -4.31 -2.18 27.24
C GLU A 143 -4.15 -0.67 26.98
N LYS A 144 -4.24 -0.23 25.72
CA LYS A 144 -4.09 1.17 25.28
C LYS A 144 -2.76 1.81 25.73
N ARG A 145 -1.68 1.05 25.70
CA ARG A 145 -0.32 1.51 26.02
C ARG A 145 0.62 1.32 24.81
N PRO A 146 1.76 2.00 24.79
CA PRO A 146 2.82 1.70 23.81
C PRO A 146 3.35 0.27 24.02
N PRO A 147 3.64 -0.48 22.92
CA PRO A 147 4.29 -1.78 23.02
C PRO A 147 5.77 -1.62 23.39
N THR A 148 6.34 -2.64 24.04
CA THR A 148 7.77 -2.76 24.34
C THR A 148 8.34 -3.93 23.55
N PHE A 149 8.97 -3.65 22.42
CA PHE A 149 9.54 -4.65 21.54
C PHE A 149 10.93 -5.12 22.00
N GLY A 150 11.38 -6.27 21.47
CA GLY A 150 12.73 -6.80 21.70
C GLY A 150 12.87 -7.65 22.95
N MET A 151 11.78 -8.12 23.54
CA MET A 151 11.85 -9.19 24.54
C MET A 151 12.32 -10.49 23.86
N ARG A 152 13.64 -10.74 23.95
CA ARG A 152 14.28 -11.96 23.47
C ARG A 152 14.27 -13.04 24.53
#